data_26f5630f06c6ec0c8efa8c178152bf41
#
_entry.id   26f5630f06c6ec0c8efa8c178152bf41
#
_cell.length_a   1.000
_cell.length_b   1.000
_cell.length_c   1.000
_cell.angle_alpha   90.00
_cell.angle_beta   90.00
_cell.angle_gamma   90.00
#
_symmetry.space_group_name_H-M   'P 1'
#
loop_
_entity.id
_entity.type
_entity.pdbx_description
1 polymer ?
#
loop_
_entity_poly.entity_id
_entity_poly.type
_entity_poly.pdbx_seq_one_letter_code
_entity_poly.pdbx_strand_id
1 'polypeptide(L)'
;MKLSKFGEKFSGQSGIVELMDDLGTALNENPEMIFMGGGNPGRIPEVEQIFKARLETVLADPAQLHTLLGVYQSPQGDKDFREQIAGLLTQQFGWDLSARNIPVSNGHQAAMFGLNNVRHL
;
A
#
# COMPACT_ATOMS: atom_id res chain seq x y z
N MET A 1 17.41 -4.43 -29.99
CA MET A 1 16.30 -3.47 -29.94
C MET A 1 16.84 -2.18 -29.35
N LYS A 2 16.62 -1.01 -29.98
CA LYS A 2 17.13 0.27 -29.44
C LYS A 2 16.08 0.82 -28.47
N LEU A 3 16.47 1.04 -27.21
CA LEU A 3 15.60 1.62 -26.20
C LEU A 3 15.46 3.14 -26.40
N SER A 4 14.38 3.71 -25.91
CA SER A 4 14.25 5.16 -25.74
C SER A 4 15.17 5.62 -24.59
N LYS A 5 15.50 6.93 -24.54
CA LYS A 5 16.25 7.50 -23.40
C LYS A 5 15.63 7.21 -22.04
N PHE A 6 14.31 7.15 -21.97
CA PHE A 6 13.57 6.75 -20.79
C PHE A 6 13.79 5.26 -20.48
N GLY A 7 13.69 4.39 -21.49
CA GLY A 7 13.95 2.96 -21.33
C GLY A 7 15.37 2.66 -20.91
N GLU A 8 16.37 3.36 -21.47
CA GLU A 8 17.78 3.24 -21.07
C GLU A 8 17.99 3.59 -19.60
N LYS A 9 17.36 4.67 -19.14
CA LYS A 9 17.41 5.09 -17.73
C LYS A 9 16.79 4.05 -16.79
N PHE A 10 15.69 3.43 -17.18
CA PHE A 10 14.97 2.45 -16.34
C PHE A 10 15.52 1.01 -16.44
N SER A 11 16.31 0.69 -17.46
CA SER A 11 16.96 -0.61 -17.60
C SER A 11 18.36 -0.64 -16.97
N GLY A 12 18.89 0.48 -16.51
CA GLY A 12 20.16 0.56 -15.81
C GLY A 12 20.09 -0.01 -14.40
N GLN A 13 21.21 -0.51 -13.91
CA GLN A 13 21.34 -0.87 -12.50
C GLN A 13 21.10 0.37 -11.62
N SER A 14 20.36 0.18 -10.55
CA SER A 14 20.12 1.24 -9.57
C SER A 14 20.69 0.81 -8.22
N GLY A 15 21.41 1.70 -7.55
CA GLY A 15 22.01 1.40 -6.25
C GLY A 15 21.00 0.96 -5.18
N ILE A 16 19.72 1.33 -5.31
CA ILE A 16 18.70 0.86 -4.39
C ILE A 16 18.35 -0.62 -4.61
N VAL A 17 18.38 -1.11 -5.85
CA VAL A 17 18.13 -2.52 -6.14
C VAL A 17 19.30 -3.35 -5.63
N GLU A 18 20.54 -2.95 -5.91
CA GLU A 18 21.73 -3.62 -5.38
C GLU A 18 21.73 -3.67 -3.85
N LEU A 19 21.42 -2.54 -3.20
CA LEU A 19 21.31 -2.48 -1.74
C LEU A 19 20.27 -3.45 -1.20
N MET A 20 19.09 -3.53 -1.84
CA MET A 20 18.02 -4.44 -1.40
C MET A 20 18.39 -5.91 -1.58
N ASP A 21 19.07 -6.25 -2.66
CA ASP A 21 19.58 -7.60 -2.93
C ASP A 21 20.65 -8.01 -1.91
N ASP A 22 21.61 -7.12 -1.63
CA ASP A 22 22.65 -7.34 -0.62
C ASP A 22 22.04 -7.54 0.78
N LEU A 23 21.08 -6.71 1.15
CA LEU A 23 20.39 -6.80 2.44
C LEU A 23 19.59 -8.12 2.56
N GLY A 24 18.91 -8.54 1.49
CA GLY A 24 18.17 -9.80 1.44
C GLY A 24 19.10 -10.99 1.59
N THR A 25 20.26 -10.97 0.91
CA THR A 25 21.29 -12.02 1.00
C THR A 25 21.89 -12.08 2.40
N ALA A 26 22.27 -10.94 2.96
CA ALA A 26 22.90 -10.86 4.27
C ALA A 26 22.00 -11.41 5.40
N LEU A 27 20.70 -11.17 5.36
CA LEU A 27 19.74 -11.73 6.32
C LEU A 27 19.59 -13.25 6.19
N ASN A 28 19.65 -13.79 4.97
CA ASN A 28 19.58 -15.22 4.73
C ASN A 28 20.85 -15.96 5.21
N GLU A 29 22.02 -15.34 5.04
CA GLU A 29 23.30 -15.91 5.46
C GLU A 29 23.55 -15.79 6.96
N ASN A 30 23.01 -14.77 7.61
CA ASN A 30 23.17 -14.54 9.04
C ASN A 30 21.85 -14.09 9.68
N PRO A 31 20.98 -15.04 10.08
CA PRO A 31 19.69 -14.75 10.73
C PRO A 31 19.80 -13.97 12.05
N GLU A 32 20.95 -14.02 12.71
CA GLU A 32 21.22 -13.32 13.98
C GLU A 32 21.72 -11.89 13.78
N MET A 33 21.83 -11.45 12.51
CA MET A 33 22.28 -10.10 12.21
C MET A 33 21.32 -9.04 12.75
N ILE A 34 21.87 -8.03 13.43
CA ILE A 34 21.12 -6.82 13.79
C ILE A 34 20.92 -5.98 12.53
N PHE A 35 19.73 -6.07 11.97
CA PHE A 35 19.38 -5.41 10.72
C PHE A 35 18.92 -3.96 10.96
N MET A 36 19.68 -2.99 10.46
CA MET A 36 19.39 -1.56 10.62
C MET A 36 19.14 -0.84 9.28
N GLY A 37 19.11 -1.57 8.17
CA GLY A 37 19.11 -1.01 6.80
C GLY A 37 17.74 -0.88 6.13
N GLY A 38 16.70 -1.21 6.78
CA GLY A 38 15.32 -1.15 6.29
C GLY A 38 14.45 -1.94 7.24
N GLY A 39 13.15 -1.81 7.17
CA GLY A 39 12.38 -2.50 8.18
C GLY A 39 10.99 -2.91 7.71
N ASN A 40 10.61 -4.10 8.11
CA ASN A 40 9.21 -4.47 8.17
C ASN A 40 8.53 -3.65 9.27
N PRO A 41 7.23 -3.34 9.13
CA PRO A 41 6.43 -2.78 10.21
C PRO A 41 6.53 -3.63 11.48
N GLY A 42 6.51 -2.99 12.64
CA GLY A 42 6.48 -3.69 13.92
C GLY A 42 5.27 -4.63 13.98
N ARG A 43 5.51 -5.85 14.46
CA ARG A 43 4.47 -6.85 14.61
C ARG A 43 3.62 -6.54 15.84
N ILE A 44 2.29 -6.49 15.68
CA ILE A 44 1.32 -6.29 16.77
C ILE A 44 0.35 -7.48 16.75
N PRO A 45 0.61 -8.54 17.54
CA PRO A 45 -0.16 -9.78 17.50
C PRO A 45 -1.66 -9.59 17.71
N GLU A 46 -2.07 -8.66 18.55
CA GLU A 46 -3.48 -8.35 18.83
C GLU A 46 -4.19 -7.81 17.59
N VAL A 47 -3.51 -6.96 16.82
CA VAL A 47 -4.05 -6.42 15.56
C VAL A 47 -4.10 -7.50 14.49
N GLU A 48 -3.09 -8.37 14.42
CA GLU A 48 -3.08 -9.53 13.50
C GLU A 48 -4.29 -10.45 13.74
N GLN A 49 -4.68 -10.69 14.99
CA GLN A 49 -5.85 -11.50 15.31
C GLN A 49 -7.15 -10.86 14.82
N ILE A 50 -7.28 -9.54 14.92
CA ILE A 50 -8.45 -8.81 14.40
C ILE A 50 -8.53 -8.96 12.87
N PHE A 51 -7.43 -8.78 12.15
CA PHE A 51 -7.38 -8.98 10.71
C PHE A 51 -7.68 -10.42 10.31
N LYS A 52 -7.11 -11.39 11.03
CA LYS A 52 -7.38 -12.82 10.79
C LYS A 52 -8.87 -13.13 10.90
N ALA A 53 -9.51 -12.73 12.00
CA ALA A 53 -10.94 -12.96 12.22
C ALA A 53 -11.79 -12.30 11.10
N ARG A 54 -11.42 -11.10 10.65
CA ARG A 54 -12.10 -10.44 9.55
C ARG A 54 -11.93 -11.17 8.22
N LEU A 55 -10.74 -11.65 7.91
CA LEU A 55 -10.47 -12.46 6.72
C LEU A 55 -11.27 -13.76 6.73
N GLU A 56 -11.34 -14.46 7.86
CA GLU A 56 -12.14 -15.68 8.02
C GLU A 56 -13.63 -15.40 7.74
N THR A 57 -14.16 -14.26 8.18
CA THR A 57 -15.54 -13.84 7.88
C THR A 57 -15.75 -13.63 6.37
N VAL A 58 -14.82 -12.97 5.70
CA VAL A 58 -14.92 -12.73 4.25
C VAL A 58 -14.82 -14.05 3.46
N LEU A 59 -13.93 -14.95 3.87
CA LEU A 59 -13.74 -16.25 3.22
C LEU A 59 -14.96 -17.18 3.41
N ALA A 60 -15.67 -17.05 4.52
CA ALA A 60 -16.88 -17.83 4.82
C ALA A 60 -18.11 -17.35 4.04
N ASP A 61 -18.11 -16.13 3.51
CA ASP A 61 -19.20 -15.55 2.74
C ASP A 61 -18.87 -15.52 1.24
N PRO A 62 -19.48 -16.40 0.41
CA PRO A 62 -19.19 -16.46 -1.02
C PRO A 62 -19.44 -15.14 -1.75
N ALA A 63 -20.40 -14.32 -1.31
CA ALA A 63 -20.72 -13.05 -1.96
C ALA A 63 -19.63 -12.01 -1.66
N GLN A 64 -19.17 -11.91 -0.41
CA GLN A 64 -18.05 -11.05 -0.05
C GLN A 64 -16.75 -11.48 -0.74
N LEU A 65 -16.48 -12.78 -0.79
CA LEU A 65 -15.32 -13.33 -1.47
C LEU A 65 -15.36 -13.02 -2.98
N HIS A 66 -16.51 -13.20 -3.63
CA HIS A 66 -16.67 -12.85 -5.04
C HIS A 66 -16.42 -11.36 -5.27
N THR A 67 -16.95 -10.49 -4.43
CA THR A 67 -16.73 -9.03 -4.51
C THR A 67 -15.26 -8.69 -4.36
N LEU A 68 -14.57 -9.30 -3.39
CA LEU A 68 -13.15 -9.08 -3.15
C LEU A 68 -12.26 -9.49 -4.35
N LEU A 69 -12.57 -10.64 -4.97
CA LEU A 69 -11.71 -11.23 -6.00
C LEU A 69 -12.08 -10.84 -7.43
N GLY A 70 -13.34 -10.56 -7.71
CA GLY A 70 -13.86 -10.51 -9.08
C GLY A 70 -14.60 -9.25 -9.47
N VAL A 71 -14.81 -8.29 -8.58
CA VAL A 71 -15.57 -7.07 -8.89
C VAL A 71 -14.67 -5.85 -8.91
N TYR A 72 -14.68 -5.12 -10.03
CA TYR A 72 -13.96 -3.85 -10.13
C TYR A 72 -14.58 -2.81 -9.21
N GLN A 73 -13.73 -2.15 -8.45
CA GLN A 73 -14.11 -0.99 -7.66
C GLN A 73 -14.25 0.27 -8.54
N SER A 74 -14.90 1.30 -7.99
CA SER A 74 -14.95 2.60 -8.68
C SER A 74 -13.54 3.18 -8.84
N PRO A 75 -13.31 4.07 -9.85
CA PRO A 75 -12.02 4.74 -10.01
C PRO A 75 -11.53 5.51 -8.77
N GLN A 76 -12.46 5.89 -7.89
CA GLN A 76 -12.15 6.57 -6.64
C GLN A 76 -11.83 5.61 -5.49
N GLY A 77 -11.94 4.31 -5.71
CA GLY A 77 -11.80 3.26 -4.71
C GLY A 77 -13.14 2.88 -4.07
N ASP A 78 -13.08 1.88 -3.19
CA ASP A 78 -14.25 1.37 -2.48
C ASP A 78 -14.95 2.46 -1.68
N LYS A 79 -16.27 2.57 -1.85
CA LYS A 79 -17.07 3.62 -1.23
C LYS A 79 -17.14 3.44 0.28
N ASP A 80 -17.41 2.22 0.74
CA ASP A 80 -17.57 1.93 2.17
C ASP A 80 -16.26 2.17 2.91
N PHE A 81 -15.13 1.75 2.33
CA PHE A 81 -13.81 2.05 2.86
C PHE A 81 -13.59 3.56 3.03
N ARG A 82 -13.91 4.35 2.00
CA ARG A 82 -13.74 5.81 2.03
C ARG A 82 -14.66 6.49 3.06
N GLU A 83 -15.88 5.99 3.22
CA GLU A 83 -16.82 6.47 4.23
C GLU A 83 -16.33 6.18 5.66
N GLN A 84 -15.81 4.96 5.89
CA GLN A 84 -15.25 4.59 7.19
C GLN A 84 -14.01 5.43 7.55
N ILE A 85 -13.11 5.67 6.60
CA ILE A 85 -11.94 6.53 6.82
C ILE A 85 -12.35 7.97 7.10
N ALA A 86 -13.30 8.53 6.33
CA ALA A 86 -13.82 9.88 6.58
C ALA A 86 -14.41 9.98 7.99
N GLY A 87 -15.26 9.03 8.38
CA GLY A 87 -15.84 8.97 9.72
C GLY A 87 -14.81 8.87 10.84
N LEU A 88 -13.80 8.01 10.67
CA LEU A 88 -12.71 7.86 11.62
C LEU A 88 -11.93 9.18 11.83
N LEU A 89 -11.56 9.85 10.75
CA LEU A 89 -10.82 11.11 10.81
C LEU A 89 -11.68 12.24 11.38
N THR A 90 -12.97 12.28 11.04
CA THR A 90 -13.92 13.23 11.63
C THR A 90 -14.04 13.03 13.14
N GLN A 91 -14.18 11.77 13.58
CA GLN A 91 -14.29 11.45 15.01
C GLN A 91 -13.01 11.76 15.77
N GLN A 92 -11.86 11.44 15.18
CA GLN A 92 -10.58 11.57 15.90
C GLN A 92 -10.03 13.01 15.91
N PHE A 93 -10.24 13.76 14.84
CA PHE A 93 -9.63 15.07 14.65
C PHE A 93 -10.64 16.23 14.53
N GLY A 94 -11.94 15.94 14.50
CA GLY A 94 -12.97 16.97 14.31
C GLY A 94 -13.03 17.55 12.90
N TRP A 95 -12.45 16.88 11.90
CA TRP A 95 -12.46 17.35 10.52
C TRP A 95 -13.81 17.07 9.86
N ASP A 96 -14.37 18.04 9.17
CA ASP A 96 -15.60 17.87 8.38
C ASP A 96 -15.28 17.18 7.04
N LEU A 97 -15.28 15.84 7.07
CA LEU A 97 -14.91 15.00 5.92
C LEU A 97 -16.06 14.08 5.48
N SER A 98 -16.09 13.82 4.20
CA SER A 98 -16.94 12.82 3.57
C SER A 98 -16.11 11.89 2.68
N ALA A 99 -16.70 10.83 2.13
CA ALA A 99 -16.03 9.96 1.17
C ALA A 99 -15.44 10.71 -0.04
N ARG A 100 -15.95 11.90 -0.36
CA ARG A 100 -15.44 12.74 -1.45
C ARG A 100 -14.04 13.29 -1.19
N ASN A 101 -13.67 13.41 0.07
CA ASN A 101 -12.38 13.94 0.50
C ASN A 101 -11.31 12.85 0.64
N ILE A 102 -11.67 11.57 0.46
CA ILE A 102 -10.79 10.41 0.64
C ILE A 102 -10.53 9.74 -0.71
N PRO A 103 -9.52 10.17 -1.47
CA PRO A 103 -9.10 9.44 -2.66
C PRO A 103 -8.27 8.20 -2.26
N VAL A 104 -8.45 7.10 -3.01
CA VAL A 104 -7.65 5.89 -2.84
C VAL A 104 -6.75 5.72 -4.06
N SER A 105 -5.49 5.37 -3.82
CA SER A 105 -4.53 5.11 -4.88
C SER A 105 -3.77 3.81 -4.60
N ASN A 106 -3.01 3.35 -5.60
CA ASN A 106 -2.20 2.12 -5.52
C ASN A 106 -0.87 2.31 -4.78
N GLY A 107 -0.85 3.14 -3.76
CA GLY A 107 0.28 3.31 -2.87
C GLY A 107 0.74 4.76 -2.73
N HIS A 108 1.56 4.99 -1.70
CA HIS A 108 2.05 6.31 -1.32
C HIS A 108 2.79 7.04 -2.46
N GLN A 109 3.66 6.34 -3.19
CA GLN A 109 4.42 6.96 -4.30
C GLN A 109 3.51 7.43 -5.42
N ALA A 110 2.49 6.66 -5.78
CA ALA A 110 1.50 7.05 -6.79
C ALA A 110 0.67 8.25 -6.32
N ALA A 111 0.27 8.28 -5.05
CA ALA A 111 -0.44 9.42 -4.47
C ALA A 111 0.41 10.70 -4.50
N MET A 112 1.68 10.62 -4.11
CA MET A 112 2.61 11.76 -4.15
C MET A 112 2.87 12.26 -5.58
N PHE A 113 3.01 11.34 -6.54
CA PHE A 113 3.16 11.70 -7.94
C PHE A 113 1.91 12.45 -8.46
N GLY A 114 0.71 11.95 -8.14
CA GLY A 114 -0.54 12.62 -8.50
C GLY A 114 -0.65 14.03 -7.90
N LEU A 115 -0.38 14.19 -6.61
CA LEU A 115 -0.43 15.48 -5.91
C LEU A 115 0.57 16.51 -6.48
N ASN A 116 1.78 16.08 -6.82
CA ASN A 116 2.80 16.95 -7.39
C ASN A 116 2.39 17.47 -8.79
N ASN A 117 1.75 16.64 -9.60
CA ASN A 117 1.31 17.04 -10.94
C ASN A 117 0.08 17.98 -10.92
N VAL A 118 -0.76 17.92 -9.89
CA VAL A 118 -1.92 18.83 -9.76
C VAL A 118 -1.51 20.25 -9.33
N ARG A 119 -0.36 20.42 -8.69
CA ARG A 119 0.13 21.74 -8.25
C ARG A 119 0.75 22.60 -9.35
N HIS A 120 0.93 22.08 -10.54
CA HIS A 120 1.52 22.78 -11.69
C HIS A 120 0.49 23.16 -12.78
N LEU A 121 -0.79 23.05 -12.47
CA LEU A 121 -1.90 23.59 -13.25
C LEU A 121 -2.46 24.84 -12.59
#